data_8e5ad42697de1a9e982ece59a28e49a4
#
_entry.id   8e5ad42697de1a9e982ece59a28e49a4
#
_cell.length_a   1.000
_cell.length_b   1.000
_cell.length_c   1.000
_cell.angle_alpha   90.00
_cell.angle_beta   90.00
_cell.angle_gamma   90.00
#
_symmetry.space_group_name_H-M   'P 1'
#
loop_
_entity.id
_entity.type
_entity.pdbx_description
1 polymer ?
#
loop_
_entity_poly.entity_id
_entity_poly.type
_entity_poly.pdbx_seq_one_letter_code
_entity_poly.pdbx_strand_id
1 'polypeptide(L)'
;MKALALIDGEHYAPVVRDALGEIPHDVVGALLVGGTEKLRGGDEYGVELVEDLDEALDRFEPDVAVDLSDEPVLGPRERFLLASRFLARGVAYEGADFSLRVPEYEPFDVPSIAVIGTGKRLGKTAVTGYVARLLADDHDLVVVSMGRGGPAEPQVGRASCRERVWIPV
;
A
#
# COMPACT_ATOMS: atom_id res chain seq x y z
N MET A 1 -11.79 13.05 5.57
CA MET A 1 -10.42 12.51 5.79
C MET A 1 -9.45 13.64 5.53
N LYS A 2 -8.34 13.71 6.27
CA LYS A 2 -7.24 14.64 5.99
C LYS A 2 -6.49 14.18 4.76
N ALA A 3 -6.33 15.01 3.76
CA ALA A 3 -5.62 14.70 2.53
C ALA A 3 -4.31 15.49 2.41
N LEU A 4 -3.25 14.81 2.01
CA LEU A 4 -2.01 15.41 1.55
C LEU A 4 -2.00 15.38 0.02
N ALA A 5 -1.97 16.53 -0.63
CA ALA A 5 -1.88 16.58 -2.08
C ALA A 5 -0.43 16.39 -2.55
N LEU A 6 -0.22 15.59 -3.60
CA LEU A 6 1.09 15.43 -4.22
C LEU A 6 1.13 16.26 -5.50
N ILE A 7 2.05 17.22 -5.56
CA ILE A 7 2.14 18.22 -6.61
C ILE A 7 3.49 18.11 -7.30
N ASP A 8 3.52 18.13 -8.62
CA ASP A 8 4.75 17.98 -9.39
C ASP A 8 5.53 19.29 -9.63
N GLY A 9 4.94 20.45 -9.29
CA GLY A 9 5.56 21.76 -9.49
C GLY A 9 5.61 22.24 -10.94
N GLU A 10 5.04 21.52 -11.89
CA GLU A 10 5.00 21.87 -13.32
C GLU A 10 3.71 22.57 -13.76
N HIS A 11 2.69 22.53 -12.91
CA HIS A 11 1.41 23.16 -13.19
C HIS A 11 1.32 24.58 -12.61
N TYR A 12 0.57 25.45 -13.30
CA TYR A 12 0.32 26.80 -12.80
C TYR A 12 -0.53 26.78 -11.52
N ALA A 13 -0.15 27.59 -10.55
CA ALA A 13 -0.80 27.65 -9.25
C ALA A 13 -2.35 27.80 -9.27
N PRO A 14 -2.97 28.60 -10.17
CA PRO A 14 -4.43 28.64 -10.27
C PRO A 14 -5.07 27.30 -10.63
N VAL A 15 -4.47 26.54 -11.54
CA VAL A 15 -4.97 25.22 -11.95
C VAL A 15 -4.87 24.22 -10.81
N VAL A 16 -3.74 24.25 -10.10
CA VAL A 16 -3.55 23.38 -8.92
C VAL A 16 -4.55 23.74 -7.81
N ARG A 17 -4.79 25.05 -7.54
CA ARG A 17 -5.78 25.48 -6.56
C ARG A 17 -7.18 25.02 -6.91
N ASP A 18 -7.57 25.10 -8.17
CA ASP A 18 -8.86 24.60 -8.62
C ASP A 18 -8.96 23.08 -8.40
N ALA A 19 -7.91 22.33 -8.78
CA ALA A 19 -7.85 20.89 -8.54
C ALA A 19 -7.90 20.52 -7.05
N LEU A 20 -7.20 21.26 -6.19
CA LEU A 20 -7.27 21.07 -4.72
C LEU A 20 -8.69 21.31 -4.18
N GLY A 21 -9.41 22.26 -4.75
CA GLY A 21 -10.80 22.56 -4.37
C GLY A 21 -11.80 21.46 -4.78
N GLU A 22 -11.48 20.64 -5.77
CA GLU A 22 -12.31 19.53 -6.24
C GLU A 22 -12.04 18.21 -5.48
N ILE A 23 -10.95 18.13 -4.69
CA ILE A 23 -10.67 16.95 -3.89
C ILE A 23 -11.75 16.76 -2.82
N PRO A 24 -12.39 15.57 -2.75
CA PRO A 24 -13.50 15.32 -1.80
C PRO A 24 -13.01 15.06 -0.36
N HIS A 25 -11.89 15.66 0.03
CA HIS A 25 -11.23 15.51 1.32
C HIS A 25 -10.78 16.87 1.84
N ASP A 26 -10.45 16.94 3.12
CA ASP A 26 -9.87 18.13 3.75
C ASP A 26 -8.37 18.18 3.45
N VAL A 27 -7.96 19.02 2.50
CA VAL A 27 -6.55 19.15 2.09
C VAL A 27 -5.79 19.96 3.15
N VAL A 28 -4.94 19.25 3.91
CA VAL A 28 -4.20 19.83 5.05
C VAL A 28 -2.82 20.36 4.67
N GLY A 29 -2.31 20.00 3.50
CA GLY A 29 -1.02 20.43 2.99
C GLY A 29 -0.71 19.78 1.64
N ALA A 30 0.44 20.10 1.08
CA ALA A 30 0.93 19.52 -0.16
C ALA A 30 2.40 19.09 -0.04
N LEU A 31 2.74 17.99 -0.71
CA LEU A 31 4.10 17.50 -0.90
C LEU A 31 4.53 17.74 -2.34
N LEU A 32 5.66 18.42 -2.52
CA LEU A 32 6.28 18.56 -3.83
C LEU A 32 7.03 17.28 -4.19
N VAL A 33 6.57 16.58 -5.25
CA VAL A 33 7.15 15.30 -5.66
C VAL A 33 8.06 15.38 -6.88
N GLY A 34 8.26 16.58 -7.43
CA GLY A 34 9.09 16.77 -8.61
C GLY A 34 9.42 18.23 -8.85
N GLY A 35 9.62 18.59 -10.10
CA GLY A 35 10.16 19.84 -10.60
C GLY A 35 9.85 21.13 -9.85
N THR A 36 10.85 22.02 -9.83
CA THR A 36 10.71 23.35 -9.20
C THR A 36 10.61 24.47 -10.24
N GLU A 37 10.56 24.14 -11.53
CA GLU A 37 10.75 25.09 -12.62
C GLU A 37 9.68 26.19 -12.68
N LYS A 38 8.46 25.89 -12.23
CA LYS A 38 7.33 26.83 -12.23
C LYS A 38 6.95 27.35 -10.85
N LEU A 39 7.70 26.93 -9.81
CA LEU A 39 7.52 27.45 -8.45
C LEU A 39 8.04 28.87 -8.34
N ARG A 40 7.17 29.83 -8.15
CA ARG A 40 7.49 31.25 -7.93
C ARG A 40 7.03 31.69 -6.53
N GLY A 41 7.54 31.01 -5.49
CA GLY A 41 7.23 31.34 -4.10
C GLY A 41 6.20 30.39 -3.45
N GLY A 42 6.40 30.09 -2.16
CA GLY A 42 5.77 28.97 -1.45
C GLY A 42 4.28 29.09 -1.10
N ASP A 43 3.63 30.27 -1.33
CA ASP A 43 2.23 30.48 -0.98
C ASP A 43 1.25 30.39 -2.17
N GLU A 44 1.73 29.95 -3.33
CA GLU A 44 0.94 30.07 -4.57
C GLU A 44 -0.23 29.08 -4.65
N TYR A 45 -0.16 27.94 -3.96
CA TYR A 45 -1.17 26.89 -4.03
C TYR A 45 -2.32 27.03 -3.03
N GLY A 46 -2.22 27.96 -2.08
CA GLY A 46 -3.24 28.17 -1.05
C GLY A 46 -3.22 27.14 0.08
N VAL A 47 -2.26 26.23 0.08
CA VAL A 47 -1.94 25.25 1.12
C VAL A 47 -0.46 25.26 1.39
N GLU A 48 -0.08 24.84 2.58
CA GLU A 48 1.35 24.73 2.93
C GLU A 48 2.04 23.64 2.13
N LEU A 49 3.19 23.96 1.56
CA LEU A 49 4.00 23.07 0.72
C LEU A 49 5.25 22.62 1.46
N VAL A 50 5.51 21.32 1.45
CA VAL A 50 6.76 20.71 1.95
C VAL A 50 7.41 19.87 0.86
N GLU A 51 8.72 19.65 0.96
CA GLU A 51 9.50 18.89 -0.03
C GLU A 51 9.93 17.51 0.50
N ASP A 52 9.89 17.32 1.82
CA ASP A 52 10.27 16.07 2.46
C ASP A 52 9.03 15.25 2.86
N LEU A 53 9.00 13.98 2.47
CA LEU A 53 7.88 13.10 2.74
C LEU A 53 7.70 12.79 4.23
N ASP A 54 8.79 12.56 4.95
CA ASP A 54 8.70 12.21 6.37
C ASP A 54 8.25 13.43 7.18
N GLU A 55 8.74 14.62 6.83
CA GLU A 55 8.26 15.89 7.38
C GLU A 55 6.76 16.07 7.10
N ALA A 56 6.30 15.83 5.86
CA ALA A 56 4.90 15.95 5.49
C ALA A 56 4.00 15.00 6.30
N LEU A 57 4.42 13.74 6.46
CA LEU A 57 3.68 12.73 7.20
C LEU A 57 3.57 13.07 8.69
N ASP A 58 4.68 13.50 9.29
CA ASP A 58 4.73 13.82 10.73
C ASP A 58 4.01 15.13 11.05
N ARG A 59 4.02 16.10 10.13
CA ARG A 59 3.42 17.42 10.31
C ARG A 59 1.92 17.45 10.07
N PHE A 60 1.46 16.82 9.00
CA PHE A 60 0.07 16.89 8.57
C PHE A 60 -0.76 15.70 9.04
N GLU A 61 -0.14 14.58 9.38
CA GLU A 61 -0.81 13.34 9.79
C GLU A 61 -2.00 12.99 8.86
N PRO A 62 -1.75 12.82 7.54
CA PRO A 62 -2.83 12.60 6.58
C PRO A 62 -3.40 11.18 6.68
N ASP A 63 -4.68 11.03 6.36
CA ASP A 63 -5.35 9.74 6.16
C ASP A 63 -5.14 9.19 4.74
N VAL A 64 -4.97 10.12 3.78
CA VAL A 64 -4.84 9.81 2.36
C VAL A 64 -3.88 10.78 1.66
N ALA A 65 -3.05 10.27 0.77
CA ALA A 65 -2.28 11.04 -0.20
C ALA A 65 -3.02 11.04 -1.54
N VAL A 66 -3.27 12.22 -2.11
CA VAL A 66 -3.93 12.38 -3.41
C VAL A 66 -2.92 12.82 -4.45
N ASP A 67 -2.67 11.95 -5.43
CA ASP A 67 -1.66 12.16 -6.48
C ASP A 67 -2.23 13.00 -7.63
N LEU A 68 -1.75 14.24 -7.71
CA LEU A 68 -2.04 15.19 -8.80
C LEU A 68 -0.85 15.32 -9.77
N SER A 69 0.19 14.49 -9.61
CA SER A 69 1.38 14.58 -10.44
C SER A 69 1.21 13.89 -11.79
N ASP A 70 1.85 14.45 -12.81
CA ASP A 70 1.87 13.91 -14.17
C ASP A 70 3.20 13.21 -14.50
N GLU A 71 3.16 12.38 -15.55
CA GLU A 71 4.36 11.94 -16.23
C GLU A 71 4.88 13.08 -17.16
N PRO A 72 6.19 13.27 -17.28
CA PRO A 72 7.27 12.38 -16.86
C PRO A 72 7.84 12.68 -15.46
N VAL A 73 7.27 13.61 -14.71
CA VAL A 73 7.83 14.05 -13.41
C VAL A 73 7.87 12.90 -12.41
N LEU A 74 6.75 12.18 -12.28
CA LEU A 74 6.66 11.00 -11.43
C LEU A 74 6.33 9.77 -12.27
N GLY A 75 7.37 9.03 -12.68
CA GLY A 75 7.22 7.80 -13.46
C GLY A 75 6.62 6.64 -12.64
N PRO A 76 6.24 5.52 -13.30
CA PRO A 76 5.56 4.40 -12.63
C PRO A 76 6.35 3.81 -11.46
N ARG A 77 7.67 3.71 -11.59
CA ARG A 77 8.54 3.15 -10.54
C ARG A 77 8.58 4.04 -9.31
N GLU A 78 8.79 5.33 -9.52
CA GLU A 78 8.86 6.34 -8.47
C GLU A 78 7.50 6.47 -7.77
N ARG A 79 6.41 6.44 -8.53
CA ARG A 79 5.03 6.46 -8.01
C ARG A 79 4.74 5.25 -7.12
N PHE A 80 5.13 4.04 -7.52
CA PHE A 80 4.97 2.86 -6.68
C PHE A 80 5.85 2.87 -5.43
N LEU A 81 7.06 3.41 -5.51
CA LEU A 81 7.92 3.59 -4.33
C LEU A 81 7.30 4.60 -3.35
N LEU A 82 6.80 5.71 -3.86
CA LEU A 82 6.13 6.74 -3.05
C LEU A 82 4.86 6.17 -2.40
N ALA A 83 3.99 5.52 -3.17
CA ALA A 83 2.79 4.86 -2.66
C ALA A 83 3.12 3.83 -1.57
N SER A 84 4.18 3.04 -1.74
CA SER A 84 4.60 2.07 -0.73
C SER A 84 5.03 2.71 0.59
N ARG A 85 5.66 3.89 0.55
CA ARG A 85 6.04 4.65 1.76
C ARG A 85 4.80 5.16 2.50
N PHE A 86 3.80 5.70 1.78
CA PHE A 86 2.52 6.10 2.37
C PHE A 86 1.79 4.93 3.01
N LEU A 87 1.63 3.83 2.28
CA LEU A 87 0.96 2.62 2.79
C LEU A 87 1.67 2.01 4.00
N ALA A 88 3.01 2.06 4.05
CA ALA A 88 3.79 1.61 5.21
C ALA A 88 3.54 2.45 6.48
N ARG A 89 3.10 3.70 6.32
CA ARG A 89 2.71 4.61 7.41
C ARG A 89 1.19 4.59 7.68
N GLY A 90 0.45 3.68 7.06
CA GLY A 90 -1.00 3.56 7.23
C GLY A 90 -1.83 4.55 6.41
N VAL A 91 -1.20 5.33 5.53
CA VAL A 91 -1.83 6.35 4.70
C VAL A 91 -2.26 5.75 3.37
N ALA A 92 -3.52 5.93 2.98
CA ALA A 92 -4.00 5.53 1.65
C ALA A 92 -3.34 6.37 0.54
N TYR A 93 -3.29 5.83 -0.68
CA TYR A 93 -2.74 6.55 -1.83
C TYR A 93 -3.73 6.49 -2.99
N GLU A 94 -4.19 7.64 -3.45
CA GLU A 94 -5.24 7.76 -4.46
C GLU A 94 -4.76 8.60 -5.63
N GLY A 95 -5.10 8.19 -6.83
CA GLY A 95 -4.99 8.97 -8.05
C GLY A 95 -6.37 9.14 -8.69
N ALA A 96 -6.41 9.71 -9.89
CA ALA A 96 -7.66 10.01 -10.58
C ALA A 96 -8.54 8.77 -10.86
N ASP A 97 -7.92 7.61 -11.09
CA ASP A 97 -8.57 6.37 -11.54
C ASP A 97 -8.19 5.13 -10.70
N PHE A 98 -7.46 5.32 -9.60
CA PHE A 98 -7.07 4.23 -8.71
C PHE A 98 -7.05 4.66 -7.25
N SER A 99 -7.17 3.66 -6.36
CA SER A 99 -6.99 3.83 -4.91
C SER A 99 -6.25 2.62 -4.34
N LEU A 100 -5.16 2.86 -3.65
CA LEU A 100 -4.38 1.87 -2.91
C LEU A 100 -4.61 2.10 -1.42
N ARG A 101 -5.06 1.06 -0.72
CA ARG A 101 -5.36 1.15 0.72
C ARG A 101 -4.57 0.09 1.48
N VAL A 102 -4.29 0.39 2.73
CA VAL A 102 -3.74 -0.61 3.64
C VAL A 102 -4.80 -1.68 3.84
N PRO A 103 -4.45 -2.98 3.66
CA PRO A 103 -5.40 -4.05 3.90
C PRO A 103 -5.88 -4.04 5.35
N GLU A 104 -7.18 -4.15 5.54
CA GLU A 104 -7.75 -4.40 6.85
C GLU A 104 -7.63 -5.89 7.15
N TYR A 105 -7.13 -6.23 8.35
CA TYR A 105 -7.01 -7.60 8.81
C TYR A 105 -7.92 -7.80 10.01
N GLU A 106 -8.68 -8.89 9.97
CA GLU A 106 -9.41 -9.33 11.16
C GLU A 106 -8.43 -9.92 12.19
N PRO A 107 -8.65 -9.67 13.50
CA PRO A 107 -7.87 -10.30 14.55
C PRO A 107 -7.92 -11.82 14.44
N PHE A 108 -6.78 -12.46 14.61
CA PHE A 108 -6.66 -13.90 14.57
C PHE A 108 -5.89 -14.38 15.80
N ASP A 109 -6.62 -14.91 16.78
CA ASP A 109 -6.08 -15.22 18.12
C ASP A 109 -5.33 -16.56 18.21
N VAL A 110 -5.16 -17.26 17.08
CA VAL A 110 -4.41 -18.51 17.03
C VAL A 110 -2.96 -18.24 16.65
N PRO A 111 -1.97 -18.85 17.34
CA PRO A 111 -0.58 -18.73 16.92
C PRO A 111 -0.42 -19.06 15.43
N SER A 112 0.17 -18.17 14.68
CA SER A 112 0.27 -18.29 13.21
C SER A 112 1.65 -17.92 12.68
N ILE A 113 2.05 -18.58 11.60
CA ILE A 113 3.29 -18.29 10.86
C ILE A 113 2.93 -18.02 9.41
N ALA A 114 3.30 -16.84 8.90
CA ALA A 114 3.09 -16.48 7.50
C ALA A 114 4.37 -16.68 6.67
N VAL A 115 4.25 -17.41 5.57
CA VAL A 115 5.31 -17.54 4.57
C VAL A 115 4.96 -16.66 3.37
N ILE A 116 5.60 -15.49 3.28
CA ILE A 116 5.36 -14.51 2.24
C ILE A 116 6.51 -14.49 1.22
N GLY A 117 6.25 -13.96 0.05
CA GLY A 117 7.28 -13.79 -0.98
C GLY A 117 6.81 -12.85 -2.08
N THR A 118 7.75 -12.06 -2.58
CA THR A 118 7.55 -10.96 -3.52
C THR A 118 7.29 -11.38 -4.96
N GLY A 119 7.28 -12.70 -5.25
CA GLY A 119 7.08 -13.17 -6.62
C GLY A 119 6.58 -14.60 -6.73
N LYS A 120 6.36 -15.02 -7.98
CA LYS A 120 6.03 -16.41 -8.33
C LYS A 120 7.27 -17.29 -8.27
N ARG A 121 7.08 -18.59 -7.99
CA ARG A 121 8.15 -19.62 -8.01
C ARG A 121 9.31 -19.39 -7.03
N LEU A 122 9.13 -18.59 -6.00
CA LEU A 122 10.12 -18.34 -4.95
C LEU A 122 10.18 -19.43 -3.87
N GLY A 123 9.52 -20.56 -4.07
CA GLY A 123 9.57 -21.67 -3.12
C GLY A 123 8.66 -21.56 -1.91
N LYS A 124 7.74 -20.58 -1.84
CA LYS A 124 6.81 -20.41 -0.70
C LYS A 124 6.14 -21.72 -0.27
N THR A 125 5.57 -22.46 -1.22
CA THR A 125 4.90 -23.73 -0.93
C THR A 125 5.85 -24.79 -0.35
N ALA A 126 7.10 -24.84 -0.84
CA ALA A 126 8.11 -25.77 -0.33
C ALA A 126 8.52 -25.42 1.10
N VAL A 127 8.74 -24.12 1.37
CA VAL A 127 9.06 -23.62 2.73
C VAL A 127 7.89 -23.87 3.68
N THR A 128 6.66 -23.55 3.26
CA THR A 128 5.45 -23.83 4.07
C THR A 128 5.34 -25.31 4.40
N GLY A 129 5.51 -26.20 3.43
CA GLY A 129 5.46 -27.63 3.66
C GLY A 129 6.61 -28.15 4.55
N TYR A 130 7.79 -27.53 4.49
CA TYR A 130 8.90 -27.86 5.38
C TYR A 130 8.59 -27.43 6.84
N VAL A 131 8.19 -26.19 7.05
CA VAL A 131 7.81 -25.66 8.37
C VAL A 131 6.66 -26.47 8.97
N ALA A 132 5.64 -26.78 8.17
CA ALA A 132 4.52 -27.59 8.61
C ALA A 132 4.95 -28.96 9.11
N ARG A 133 5.90 -29.63 8.44
CA ARG A 133 6.44 -30.92 8.92
C ARG A 133 7.20 -30.80 10.24
N LEU A 134 7.97 -29.73 10.41
CA LEU A 134 8.72 -29.53 11.67
C LEU A 134 7.78 -29.32 12.86
N LEU A 135 6.62 -28.72 12.64
CA LEU A 135 5.67 -28.40 13.70
C LEU A 135 4.64 -29.51 13.96
N ALA A 136 4.44 -30.42 13.01
CA ALA A 136 3.37 -31.42 13.06
C ALA A 136 3.54 -32.48 14.16
N ASP A 137 4.76 -32.66 14.69
CA ASP A 137 5.03 -33.62 15.75
C ASP A 137 4.54 -33.11 17.13
N ASP A 138 4.56 -31.77 17.31
CA ASP A 138 4.26 -31.15 18.60
C ASP A 138 2.96 -30.33 18.62
N HIS A 139 2.38 -30.06 17.42
CA HIS A 139 1.23 -29.18 17.29
C HIS A 139 0.16 -29.72 16.33
N ASP A 140 -1.09 -29.50 16.69
CA ASP A 140 -2.19 -29.59 15.71
C ASP A 140 -2.12 -28.38 14.79
N LEU A 141 -2.06 -28.64 13.49
CA LEU A 141 -1.63 -27.64 12.52
C LEU A 141 -2.58 -27.58 11.32
N VAL A 142 -2.94 -26.38 10.92
CA VAL A 142 -3.68 -26.10 9.68
C VAL A 142 -2.79 -25.28 8.74
N VAL A 143 -2.68 -25.72 7.49
CA VAL A 143 -1.97 -24.99 6.44
C VAL A 143 -2.98 -24.29 5.54
N VAL A 144 -2.96 -22.95 5.58
CA VAL A 144 -3.78 -22.11 4.69
C VAL A 144 -2.92 -21.71 3.48
N SER A 145 -3.41 -21.96 2.31
CA SER A 145 -2.68 -21.61 1.07
C SER A 145 -3.65 -21.00 0.06
N MET A 146 -3.31 -19.80 -0.41
CA MET A 146 -4.01 -19.21 -1.55
C MET A 146 -3.61 -19.94 -2.83
N GLY A 147 -4.52 -20.75 -3.39
CA GLY A 147 -4.26 -21.55 -4.57
C GLY A 147 -5.31 -21.35 -5.64
N ARG A 148 -4.92 -21.68 -6.87
CA ARG A 148 -5.86 -21.74 -8.00
C ARG A 148 -6.39 -23.17 -8.11
N GLY A 149 -7.69 -23.34 -7.94
CA GLY A 149 -8.37 -24.63 -8.22
C GLY A 149 -8.24 -25.68 -7.11
N GLY A 150 -8.29 -25.28 -5.86
CA GLY A 150 -8.45 -26.21 -4.73
C GLY A 150 -9.86 -26.76 -4.61
N PRO A 151 -10.09 -27.75 -3.73
CA PRO A 151 -11.44 -28.27 -3.46
C PRO A 151 -12.34 -27.17 -2.89
N ALA A 152 -13.66 -27.29 -3.15
CA ALA A 152 -14.65 -26.32 -2.68
C ALA A 152 -14.80 -26.30 -1.15
N GLU A 153 -14.38 -27.36 -0.47
CA GLU A 153 -14.45 -27.49 0.98
C GLU A 153 -13.04 -27.55 1.58
N PRO A 154 -12.80 -26.91 2.72
CA PRO A 154 -11.53 -26.98 3.41
C PRO A 154 -11.29 -28.42 3.89
N GLN A 155 -10.10 -28.95 3.61
CA GLN A 155 -9.67 -30.24 4.13
C GLN A 155 -8.79 -30.01 5.36
N VAL A 156 -9.24 -30.48 6.50
CA VAL A 156 -8.50 -30.45 7.76
C VAL A 156 -7.85 -31.82 7.96
N GLY A 157 -6.53 -31.86 8.11
CA GLY A 157 -5.77 -33.08 8.31
C GLY A 157 -4.37 -32.81 8.83
N ARG A 158 -3.68 -33.84 9.33
CA ARG A 158 -2.25 -33.72 9.64
C ARG A 158 -1.50 -33.37 8.37
N ALA A 159 -0.68 -32.33 8.42
CA ALA A 159 0.06 -31.85 7.25
C ALA A 159 1.03 -32.92 6.75
N SER A 160 0.63 -33.73 5.78
CA SER A 160 1.55 -34.57 5.04
C SER A 160 2.03 -33.83 3.79
N CYS A 161 3.24 -34.16 3.31
CA CYS A 161 3.80 -33.59 2.08
C CYS A 161 2.94 -33.77 0.82
N ARG A 162 1.92 -34.62 0.89
CA ARG A 162 1.05 -34.97 -0.25
C ARG A 162 -0.31 -34.32 -0.19
N GLU A 163 -0.71 -33.78 0.95
CA GLU A 163 -2.02 -33.14 1.11
C GLU A 163 -1.88 -31.62 1.08
N ARG A 164 -2.54 -31.02 0.11
CA ARG A 164 -2.72 -29.58 0.03
C ARG A 164 -4.05 -29.26 0.66
N VAL A 165 -4.01 -28.61 1.82
CA VAL A 165 -5.22 -28.05 2.41
C VAL A 165 -5.48 -26.71 1.74
N TRP A 166 -6.65 -26.57 1.14
CA TRP A 166 -7.08 -25.35 0.49
C TRP A 166 -8.26 -24.78 1.27
N ILE A 167 -8.15 -23.54 1.70
CA ILE A 167 -9.28 -22.79 2.22
C ILE A 167 -9.65 -21.77 1.14
N PRO A 168 -10.86 -21.84 0.55
CA PRO A 168 -11.32 -20.79 -0.35
C PRO A 168 -11.53 -19.51 0.48
N VAL A 169 -11.01 -18.38 -0.03
CA VAL A 169 -11.30 -17.03 0.44
C VAL A 169 -12.45 -16.49 -0.38
#